data_a267c6173cc07ca73fa0b9b1bca52483
#
_entry.id   a267c6173cc07ca73fa0b9b1bca52483
#
_cell.length_a   1.000
_cell.length_b   1.000
_cell.length_c   1.000
_cell.angle_alpha   90.00
_cell.angle_beta   90.00
_cell.angle_gamma   90.00
#
_symmetry.space_group_name_H-M   'P 1'
#
loop_
_entity.id
_entity.type
_entity.pdbx_description
1 polymer ?
#
loop_
_entity_poly.entity_id
_entity_poly.type
_entity_poly.pdbx_seq_one_letter_code
_entity_poly.pdbx_strand_id
1 'polypeptide(L)'
;MIKRLFILLLFTSCYNSERECDQFMTGEFEFSYKINDTVQKSRFTRTLNYEIEEYNGIIDSSSIKWVNNCEFLLTKLNPRTNQEKRPVRIKILRTYEDSYDFEYSSINEPIIIKRGTVKRIKD
;
A
#
# COMPACT_ATOMS: atom_id res chain seq x y z
N MET A 1 49.73 -36.29 8.15
CA MET A 1 48.74 -35.54 8.96
C MET A 1 47.81 -34.82 8.05
N ILE A 2 46.56 -35.24 8.01
CA ILE A 2 45.51 -34.60 7.19
C ILE A 2 44.90 -33.47 8.01
N LYS A 3 45.24 -32.23 7.64
CA LYS A 3 44.53 -31.06 8.19
C LYS A 3 43.14 -31.03 7.56
N ARG A 4 42.13 -31.42 8.33
CA ARG A 4 40.77 -31.20 7.91
C ARG A 4 40.45 -29.69 7.97
N LEU A 5 40.46 -29.09 6.81
CA LEU A 5 39.97 -27.73 6.65
C LEU A 5 38.45 -27.76 6.77
N PHE A 6 37.94 -27.35 7.93
CA PHE A 6 36.50 -27.13 8.14
C PHE A 6 36.14 -25.85 7.41
N ILE A 7 35.63 -25.98 6.18
CA ILE A 7 35.03 -24.85 5.47
C ILE A 7 33.69 -24.61 6.13
N LEU A 8 33.63 -23.61 7.01
CA LEU A 8 32.38 -23.10 7.53
C LEU A 8 31.70 -22.37 6.39
N LEU A 9 30.79 -23.06 5.70
CA LEU A 9 29.87 -22.45 4.76
C LEU A 9 28.91 -21.59 5.58
N LEU A 10 29.23 -20.31 5.69
CA LEU A 10 28.34 -19.31 6.18
C LEU A 10 27.23 -19.15 5.12
N PHE A 11 26.12 -19.85 5.31
CA PHE A 11 24.89 -19.57 4.57
C PHE A 11 24.39 -18.21 5.04
N THR A 12 24.80 -17.15 4.36
CA THR A 12 24.11 -15.89 4.46
C THR A 12 22.79 -16.08 3.72
N SER A 13 21.77 -16.50 4.45
CA SER A 13 20.41 -16.41 3.93
C SER A 13 20.11 -14.92 3.80
N CYS A 14 20.19 -14.42 2.57
CA CYS A 14 19.57 -13.15 2.23
C CYS A 14 18.07 -13.31 2.50
N TYR A 15 17.62 -12.80 3.63
CA TYR A 15 16.19 -12.67 3.93
C TYR A 15 15.65 -11.56 3.03
N ASN A 16 15.36 -11.89 1.79
CA ASN A 16 14.48 -11.10 1.00
C ASN A 16 13.08 -11.36 1.57
N SER A 17 12.61 -10.44 2.41
CA SER A 17 11.21 -10.41 2.74
C SER A 17 10.48 -10.08 1.44
N GLU A 18 10.11 -11.13 0.70
CA GLU A 18 9.29 -10.99 -0.50
C GLU A 18 7.98 -10.36 -0.08
N ARG A 19 7.72 -9.15 -0.60
CA ARG A 19 6.44 -8.50 -0.43
C ARG A 19 5.40 -9.32 -1.19
N GLU A 20 4.38 -9.80 -0.49
CA GLU A 20 3.27 -10.56 -1.08
C GLU A 20 2.16 -9.61 -1.50
N CYS A 21 2.46 -8.72 -2.43
CA CYS A 21 1.55 -7.66 -2.84
C CYS A 21 0.32 -8.17 -3.62
N ASP A 22 0.46 -9.29 -4.32
CA ASP A 22 -0.61 -9.84 -5.16
C ASP A 22 -1.89 -10.11 -4.38
N GLN A 23 -1.79 -10.56 -3.13
CA GLN A 23 -2.94 -10.81 -2.28
C GLN A 23 -3.73 -9.56 -1.91
N PHE A 24 -3.15 -8.37 -2.10
CA PHE A 24 -3.76 -7.09 -1.77
C PHE A 24 -4.25 -6.31 -2.99
N MET A 25 -4.22 -6.90 -4.17
CA MET A 25 -4.69 -6.23 -5.39
C MET A 25 -6.21 -6.06 -5.41
N THR A 26 -6.94 -6.93 -4.72
CA THR A 26 -8.40 -6.86 -4.59
C THR A 26 -8.82 -7.16 -3.15
N GLY A 27 -9.99 -6.69 -2.75
CA GLY A 27 -10.58 -6.96 -1.45
C GLY A 27 -11.19 -5.75 -0.79
N GLU A 28 -11.64 -5.92 0.44
CA GLU A 28 -12.12 -4.84 1.30
C GLU A 28 -11.08 -4.55 2.39
N PHE A 29 -10.80 -3.28 2.59
CA PHE A 29 -9.74 -2.81 3.46
C PHE A 29 -10.21 -1.68 4.37
N GLU A 30 -9.50 -1.51 5.47
CA GLU A 30 -9.69 -0.40 6.39
C GLU A 30 -8.37 0.32 6.61
N PHE A 31 -8.42 1.64 6.55
CA PHE A 31 -7.31 2.52 6.87
C PHE A 31 -7.67 3.36 8.07
N SER A 32 -6.79 3.36 9.09
CA SER A 32 -6.96 4.16 10.30
C SER A 32 -5.87 5.23 10.37
N TYR A 33 -6.28 6.43 10.76
CA TYR A 33 -5.35 7.54 10.97
C TYR A 33 -5.84 8.42 12.12
N LYS A 34 -4.94 9.19 12.70
CA LYS A 34 -5.27 10.10 13.80
C LYS A 34 -5.31 11.55 13.34
N ILE A 35 -6.38 12.24 13.70
CA ILE A 35 -6.50 13.69 13.60
C ILE A 35 -6.81 14.20 15.01
N ASN A 36 -5.94 15.07 15.57
CA ASN A 36 -6.12 15.65 16.91
C ASN A 36 -6.47 14.62 17.99
N ASP A 37 -5.68 13.52 18.07
CA ASP A 37 -5.86 12.40 18.99
C ASP A 37 -7.14 11.58 18.79
N THR A 38 -7.96 11.91 17.78
CA THR A 38 -9.14 11.14 17.43
C THR A 38 -8.81 10.17 16.29
N VAL A 39 -9.11 8.89 16.50
CA VAL A 39 -8.94 7.86 15.46
C VAL A 39 -10.05 8.00 14.43
N GLN A 40 -9.67 8.22 13.19
CA GLN A 40 -10.56 8.21 12.03
C GLN A 40 -10.36 6.91 11.27
N LYS A 41 -11.43 6.35 10.71
CA LYS A 41 -11.39 5.13 9.92
C LYS A 41 -12.02 5.38 8.57
N SER A 42 -11.35 4.90 7.54
CA SER A 42 -11.84 4.89 6.17
C SER A 42 -11.89 3.46 5.68
N ARG A 43 -12.95 3.10 4.97
CA ARG A 43 -13.09 1.79 4.34
C ARG A 43 -13.06 1.94 2.84
N PHE A 44 -12.42 1.00 2.18
CA PHE A 44 -12.40 1.00 0.74
C PHE A 44 -12.45 -0.42 0.18
N THR A 45 -13.09 -0.54 -0.96
CA THR A 45 -13.14 -1.76 -1.75
C THR A 45 -12.27 -1.58 -2.97
N ARG A 46 -11.38 -2.52 -3.21
CA ARG A 46 -10.47 -2.48 -4.35
C ARG A 46 -10.78 -3.63 -5.30
N THR A 47 -10.98 -3.27 -6.56
CA THR A 47 -10.94 -4.18 -7.70
C THR A 47 -9.65 -3.92 -8.48
N LEU A 48 -9.39 -4.67 -9.53
CA LEU A 48 -8.18 -4.46 -10.34
C LEU A 48 -8.12 -3.06 -10.96
N ASN A 49 -9.25 -2.46 -11.27
CA ASN A 49 -9.32 -1.20 -12.02
C ASN A 49 -9.80 -0.01 -11.21
N TYR A 50 -10.45 -0.23 -10.08
CA TYR A 50 -11.08 0.83 -9.29
C TYR A 50 -10.90 0.62 -7.80
N GLU A 51 -10.93 1.73 -7.08
CA GLU A 51 -11.00 1.76 -5.62
C GLU A 51 -12.14 2.67 -5.20
N ILE A 52 -13.03 2.15 -4.36
CA ILE A 52 -14.21 2.86 -3.87
C ILE A 52 -14.03 3.05 -2.37
N GLU A 53 -13.91 4.30 -1.96
CA GLU A 53 -13.72 4.68 -0.56
C GLU A 53 -15.03 5.20 0.03
N GLU A 54 -15.33 4.79 1.26
CA GLU A 54 -16.42 5.32 2.07
C GLU A 54 -15.86 5.95 3.33
N TYR A 55 -16.17 7.23 3.51
CA TYR A 55 -15.76 8.02 4.66
C TYR A 55 -16.89 8.95 5.08
N ASN A 56 -17.36 8.81 6.33
CA ASN A 56 -18.47 9.63 6.88
C ASN A 56 -19.70 9.70 5.96
N GLY A 57 -20.08 8.58 5.34
CA GLY A 57 -21.22 8.53 4.42
C GLY A 57 -20.96 9.09 3.02
N ILE A 58 -19.75 9.58 2.77
CA ILE A 58 -19.33 10.07 1.46
C ILE A 58 -18.61 8.93 0.71
N ILE A 59 -19.07 8.65 -0.50
CA ILE A 59 -18.47 7.66 -1.38
C ILE A 59 -17.63 8.37 -2.43
N ASP A 60 -16.37 7.97 -2.54
CA ASP A 60 -15.43 8.51 -3.51
C ASP A 60 -14.79 7.37 -4.29
N SER A 61 -14.69 7.53 -5.60
CA SER A 61 -14.16 6.49 -6.49
C SER A 61 -12.91 6.98 -7.22
N SER A 62 -11.95 6.08 -7.35
CA SER A 62 -10.70 6.34 -8.07
C SER A 62 -10.41 5.21 -9.05
N SER A 63 -9.79 5.53 -10.17
CA SER A 63 -9.22 4.53 -11.06
C SER A 63 -7.85 4.11 -10.54
N ILE A 64 -7.50 2.85 -10.79
CA ILE A 64 -6.21 2.27 -10.43
C ILE A 64 -5.42 1.97 -11.69
N LYS A 65 -4.16 2.41 -11.71
CA LYS A 65 -3.19 1.99 -12.72
C LYS A 65 -2.01 1.33 -12.02
N TRP A 66 -1.85 0.04 -12.21
CA TRP A 66 -0.74 -0.72 -11.64
C TRP A 66 0.55 -0.45 -12.39
N VAL A 67 1.59 -0.01 -11.67
CA VAL A 67 2.96 0.14 -12.18
C VAL A 67 3.67 -1.20 -12.11
N ASN A 68 3.49 -1.90 -10.99
CA ASN A 68 3.89 -3.27 -10.75
C ASN A 68 2.96 -3.83 -9.65
N ASN A 69 3.18 -5.05 -9.19
CA ASN A 69 2.29 -5.66 -8.19
C ASN A 69 2.34 -5.01 -6.80
N CYS A 70 3.34 -4.15 -6.52
CA CYS A 70 3.49 -3.45 -5.25
C CYS A 70 3.31 -1.93 -5.35
N GLU A 71 3.02 -1.41 -6.53
CA GLU A 71 2.93 0.04 -6.75
C GLU A 71 1.83 0.36 -7.75
N PHE A 72 1.00 1.34 -7.40
CA PHE A 72 -0.10 1.77 -8.26
C PHE A 72 -0.39 3.26 -8.13
N LEU A 73 -1.08 3.78 -9.13
CA LEU A 73 -1.53 5.16 -9.19
C LEU A 73 -3.03 5.22 -9.01
N LEU A 74 -3.48 6.10 -8.11
CA LEU A 74 -4.90 6.40 -7.89
C LEU A 74 -5.23 7.75 -8.49
N THR A 75 -6.27 7.79 -9.30
CA THR A 75 -6.79 9.05 -9.86
C THR A 75 -8.28 9.14 -9.57
N LYS A 76 -8.72 10.20 -8.88
CA LYS A 76 -10.14 10.40 -8.57
C LYS A 76 -10.97 10.55 -9.84
N LEU A 77 -12.12 9.86 -9.89
CA LEU A 77 -13.02 9.93 -11.04
C LEU A 77 -13.80 11.24 -11.07
N ASN A 78 -14.12 11.81 -9.90
CA ASN A 78 -14.86 13.05 -9.76
C ASN A 78 -14.06 14.06 -8.93
N PRO A 79 -12.96 14.61 -9.47
CA PRO A 79 -12.14 15.55 -8.73
C PRO A 79 -12.88 16.87 -8.52
N ARG A 80 -12.82 17.41 -7.31
CA ARG A 80 -13.45 18.69 -6.92
C ARG A 80 -12.49 19.86 -7.01
N THR A 81 -11.19 19.60 -6.93
CA THR A 81 -10.12 20.59 -6.95
C THR A 81 -9.06 20.22 -7.97
N ASN A 82 -8.21 21.18 -8.34
CA ASN A 82 -7.07 20.90 -9.20
C ASN A 82 -6.07 19.92 -8.54
N GLN A 83 -5.94 19.97 -7.23
CA GLN A 83 -5.09 19.05 -6.49
C GLN A 83 -5.62 17.62 -6.57
N GLU A 84 -6.93 17.41 -6.48
CA GLU A 84 -7.56 16.10 -6.59
C GLU A 84 -7.48 15.49 -7.99
N LYS A 85 -7.25 16.30 -9.02
CA LYS A 85 -7.02 15.82 -10.39
C LYS A 85 -5.67 15.13 -10.57
N ARG A 86 -4.74 15.33 -9.63
CA ARG A 86 -3.40 14.77 -9.70
C ARG A 86 -3.40 13.32 -9.20
N PRO A 87 -2.79 12.40 -9.94
CA PRO A 87 -2.65 11.04 -9.46
C PRO A 87 -1.84 10.98 -8.16
N VAL A 88 -2.21 10.05 -7.31
CA VAL A 88 -1.49 9.73 -6.08
C VAL A 88 -0.78 8.40 -6.30
N ARG A 89 0.51 8.35 -5.98
CA ARG A 89 1.28 7.12 -6.02
C ARG A 89 1.16 6.42 -4.68
N ILE A 90 0.81 5.13 -4.73
CA ILE A 90 0.80 4.24 -3.57
C ILE A 90 1.86 3.18 -3.78
N LYS A 91 2.77 3.05 -2.84
CA LYS A 91 3.81 2.02 -2.85
C LYS A 91 3.70 1.17 -1.60
N ILE A 92 3.50 -0.13 -1.78
CA ILE A 92 3.49 -1.10 -0.68
C ILE A 92 4.93 -1.35 -0.26
N LEU A 93 5.24 -1.05 1.00
CA LEU A 93 6.60 -1.18 1.55
C LEU A 93 6.83 -2.54 2.17
N ARG A 94 5.82 -3.08 2.85
CA ARG A 94 5.90 -4.33 3.59
C ARG A 94 4.53 -4.96 3.69
N THR A 95 4.47 -6.28 3.51
CA THR A 95 3.23 -7.04 3.66
C THR A 95 3.28 -7.94 4.89
N TYR A 96 2.11 -8.10 5.51
CA TYR A 96 1.84 -9.00 6.62
C TYR A 96 0.73 -9.97 6.18
N GLU A 97 0.25 -10.81 7.09
CA GLU A 97 -0.81 -11.77 6.76
C GLU A 97 -2.09 -11.09 6.25
N ASP A 98 -2.58 -10.07 6.99
CA ASP A 98 -3.83 -9.37 6.68
C ASP A 98 -3.68 -7.85 6.53
N SER A 99 -2.45 -7.35 6.42
CA SER A 99 -2.21 -5.92 6.35
C SER A 99 -0.96 -5.60 5.54
N TYR A 100 -0.81 -4.35 5.19
CA TYR A 100 0.40 -3.85 4.57
C TYR A 100 0.70 -2.42 4.99
N ASP A 101 1.99 -2.12 5.06
CA ASP A 101 2.49 -0.76 5.20
C ASP A 101 2.70 -0.16 3.83
N PHE A 102 2.35 1.11 3.68
CA PHE A 102 2.49 1.81 2.41
C PHE A 102 2.99 3.23 2.61
N GLU A 103 3.51 3.79 1.55
CA GLU A 103 3.74 5.22 1.43
C GLU A 103 2.93 5.77 0.26
N TYR A 104 2.50 7.03 0.38
CA TYR A 104 1.82 7.71 -0.70
C TYR A 104 2.37 9.12 -0.90
N SER A 105 2.35 9.54 -2.14
CA SER A 105 2.81 10.86 -2.54
C SER A 105 2.07 11.30 -3.80
N SER A 106 1.91 12.61 -3.95
CA SER A 106 1.45 13.16 -5.23
C SER A 106 2.57 13.05 -6.26
N ILE A 107 2.23 12.67 -7.50
CA ILE A 107 3.21 12.56 -8.59
C ILE A 107 3.92 13.90 -8.84
N ASN A 108 3.20 15.00 -8.69
CA ASN A 108 3.73 16.34 -8.96
C ASN A 108 4.50 16.94 -7.78
N GLU A 109 4.40 16.34 -6.61
CA GLU A 109 5.07 16.77 -5.39
C GLU A 109 5.68 15.57 -4.64
N PRO A 110 6.68 14.89 -5.25
CA PRO A 110 7.25 13.66 -4.67
C PRO A 110 8.01 13.88 -3.36
N ILE A 111 8.21 15.12 -2.94
CA ILE A 111 8.94 15.47 -1.72
C ILE A 111 8.10 15.21 -0.47
N ILE A 112 6.76 15.28 -0.57
CA ILE A 112 5.86 15.03 0.56
C ILE A 112 5.42 13.59 0.51
N ILE A 113 6.08 12.74 1.30
CA ILE A 113 5.77 11.32 1.42
C ILE A 113 5.09 11.09 2.76
N LYS A 114 3.92 10.48 2.74
CA LYS A 114 3.19 10.05 3.93
C LYS A 114 3.14 8.53 3.98
N ARG A 115 3.08 7.97 5.18
CA ARG A 115 3.05 6.54 5.42
C ARG A 115 1.85 6.14 6.26
N GLY A 116 1.38 4.92 6.06
CA GLY A 116 0.29 4.37 6.82
C GLY A 116 0.25 2.85 6.73
N THR A 117 -0.73 2.27 7.39
CA THR A 117 -0.99 0.84 7.39
C THR A 117 -2.44 0.59 7.03
N VAL A 118 -2.66 -0.36 6.12
CA VAL A 118 -3.97 -0.80 5.69
C VAL A 118 -4.19 -2.23 6.16
N LYS A 119 -5.38 -2.50 6.68
CA LYS A 119 -5.79 -3.82 7.14
C LYS A 119 -6.88 -4.37 6.23
N ARG A 120 -6.77 -5.65 5.87
CA ARG A 120 -7.84 -6.38 5.17
C ARG A 120 -8.98 -6.63 6.14
N ILE A 121 -10.21 -6.30 5.72
CA ILE A 121 -11.43 -6.61 6.46
C ILE A 121 -12.07 -7.87 5.90
N LYS A 122 -12.05 -8.00 4.56
CA LYS A 122 -12.73 -9.07 3.84
C LYS A 122 -12.08 -9.29 2.48
N ASP A 123 -12.07 -10.54 2.04
CA ASP A 123 -11.52 -10.94 0.73
C ASP A 123 -12.33 -10.43 -0.46
#